data_fe5281c29f7c82939169e9894a207323
#
_entry.id   fe5281c29f7c82939169e9894a207323
#
_cell.length_a   1.000
_cell.length_b   1.000
_cell.length_c   1.000
_cell.angle_alpha   90.00
_cell.angle_beta   90.00
_cell.angle_gamma   90.00
#
_symmetry.space_group_name_H-M   'P 1'
#
loop_
_entity.id
_entity.type
_entity.pdbx_description
1 polymer ?
#
loop_
_entity_poly.entity_id
_entity_poly.type
_entity_poly.pdbx_seq_one_letter_code
_entity_poly.pdbx_strand_id
1 'polypeptide(L)'
;MTVLSDRWIKKMVKSTNMIKPFVSKQIRKGKISFGLSSYGYDARVSNEFKIFTNVNSGVVDPKVFKKESFVTKIGRECIIPPNSFALARTIEYFKIPEDVLVICLGKSTYARCGIIVNVTPLEPGWEGHVTLEFSNT
;
A
#
# COMPACT_ATOMS: atom_id res chain seq x y z
N MET A 1 9.50 -21.63 -8.82
CA MET A 1 8.86 -20.46 -8.16
C MET A 1 7.85 -20.99 -7.16
N THR A 2 7.83 -20.47 -5.94
CA THR A 2 6.90 -20.90 -4.88
C THR A 2 6.34 -19.70 -4.12
N VAL A 3 5.11 -19.84 -3.63
CA VAL A 3 4.51 -18.84 -2.73
C VAL A 3 4.98 -19.13 -1.31
N LEU A 4 5.46 -18.08 -0.63
CA LEU A 4 6.06 -18.21 0.70
C LEU A 4 4.99 -18.08 1.80
N SER A 5 5.02 -18.99 2.77
CA SER A 5 4.01 -19.09 3.82
C SER A 5 4.24 -18.10 4.97
N ASP A 6 3.23 -18.00 5.86
CA ASP A 6 3.32 -17.24 7.10
C ASP A 6 4.51 -17.61 7.99
N ARG A 7 4.89 -18.89 8.01
CA ARG A 7 6.05 -19.39 8.77
C ARG A 7 7.34 -18.76 8.25
N TRP A 8 7.47 -18.70 6.92
CA TRP A 8 8.61 -18.07 6.27
C TRP A 8 8.65 -16.57 6.57
N ILE A 9 7.48 -15.87 6.42
CA ILE A 9 7.37 -14.43 6.71
C ILE A 9 7.78 -14.13 8.15
N LYS A 10 7.27 -14.89 9.14
CA LYS A 10 7.65 -14.76 10.55
C LYS A 10 9.15 -14.92 10.78
N LYS A 11 9.77 -15.93 10.12
CA LYS A 11 11.21 -16.17 10.19
C LYS A 11 11.99 -14.95 9.68
N MET A 12 11.62 -14.43 8.51
CA MET A 12 12.31 -13.29 7.89
C MET A 12 12.12 -11.99 8.70
N VAL A 13 10.93 -11.74 9.23
CA VAL A 13 10.70 -10.59 10.12
C VAL A 13 11.60 -10.67 11.35
N LYS A 14 11.74 -11.85 11.96
CA LYS A 14 12.59 -12.04 13.15
C LYS A 14 14.07 -11.87 12.84
N SER A 15 14.55 -12.33 11.69
CA SER A 15 15.98 -12.31 11.34
C SER A 15 16.44 -11.00 10.69
N THR A 16 15.60 -10.36 9.88
CA THR A 16 15.99 -9.20 9.03
C THR A 16 15.14 -7.96 9.22
N ASN A 17 14.13 -7.99 10.09
CA ASN A 17 13.10 -6.95 10.21
C ASN A 17 12.38 -6.64 8.89
N MET A 18 12.09 -7.69 8.10
CA MET A 18 11.50 -7.57 6.75
C MET A 18 10.25 -6.68 6.70
N ILE A 19 9.44 -6.68 7.76
CA ILE A 19 8.22 -5.84 7.91
C ILE A 19 8.25 -5.18 9.29
N LYS A 20 8.14 -3.84 9.36
CA LYS A 20 8.14 -3.11 10.64
C LYS A 20 7.19 -1.91 10.60
N PRO A 21 6.23 -1.73 11.55
CA PRO A 21 5.89 -2.66 12.64
C PRO A 21 5.17 -3.91 12.10
N PHE A 22 5.46 -5.07 12.69
CA PHE A 22 4.90 -6.35 12.28
C PHE A 22 3.72 -6.77 13.15
N VAL A 23 2.60 -7.16 12.53
CA VAL A 23 1.43 -7.73 13.19
C VAL A 23 1.39 -9.22 12.89
N SER A 24 1.77 -10.05 13.87
CA SER A 24 2.06 -11.48 13.72
C SER A 24 0.84 -12.39 13.48
N LYS A 25 -0.37 -11.83 13.46
CA LYS A 25 -1.64 -12.52 13.16
C LYS A 25 -2.59 -11.58 12.46
N GLN A 26 -3.55 -12.13 11.72
CA GLN A 26 -4.56 -11.33 11.06
C GLN A 26 -5.60 -10.80 12.04
N ILE A 27 -5.80 -9.49 12.07
CA ILE A 27 -6.83 -8.81 12.85
C ILE A 27 -8.03 -8.56 11.94
N ARG A 28 -9.23 -9.00 12.35
CA ARG A 28 -10.46 -8.91 11.52
C ARG A 28 -11.62 -8.19 12.20
N LYS A 29 -11.73 -8.29 13.52
CA LYS A 29 -12.92 -7.88 14.28
C LYS A 29 -13.19 -6.37 14.16
N GLY A 30 -14.34 -6.02 13.56
CA GLY A 30 -14.83 -4.63 13.43
C GLY A 30 -13.97 -3.72 12.53
N LYS A 31 -13.09 -4.30 11.68
CA LYS A 31 -12.18 -3.55 10.82
C LYS A 31 -11.93 -4.29 9.51
N ILE A 32 -11.48 -3.55 8.50
CA ILE A 32 -10.85 -4.15 7.33
C ILE A 32 -9.59 -4.88 7.82
N SER A 33 -9.47 -6.17 7.49
CA SER A 33 -8.42 -7.02 8.06
C SER A 33 -7.02 -6.51 7.71
N PHE A 34 -6.11 -6.64 8.66
CA PHE A 34 -4.70 -6.32 8.49
C PHE A 34 -3.80 -7.31 9.26
N GLY A 35 -2.52 -7.33 8.94
CA GLY A 35 -1.54 -8.21 9.55
C GLY A 35 -1.31 -9.49 8.75
N LEU A 36 -0.64 -10.46 9.37
CA LEU A 36 -0.19 -11.68 8.74
C LEU A 36 -1.35 -12.62 8.39
N SER A 37 -1.43 -13.03 7.13
CA SER A 37 -2.30 -14.10 6.62
C SER A 37 -1.49 -15.36 6.34
N SER A 38 -2.15 -16.42 5.81
CA SER A 38 -1.49 -17.71 5.57
C SER A 38 -0.35 -17.65 4.54
N TYR A 39 -0.48 -16.79 3.52
CA TYR A 39 0.48 -16.66 2.42
C TYR A 39 0.74 -15.20 2.02
N GLY A 40 0.65 -14.28 2.97
CA GLY A 40 0.87 -12.87 2.70
C GLY A 40 0.69 -11.99 3.93
N TYR A 41 0.66 -10.70 3.69
CA TYR A 41 0.54 -9.69 4.73
C TYR A 41 -0.39 -8.57 4.26
N ASP A 42 -1.46 -8.31 5.00
CA ASP A 42 -2.34 -7.19 4.76
C ASP A 42 -1.75 -5.93 5.41
N ALA A 43 -1.19 -5.05 4.60
CA ALA A 43 -0.59 -3.79 5.07
C ALA A 43 -1.66 -2.75 5.44
N ARG A 44 -1.27 -1.77 6.26
CA ARG A 44 -2.12 -0.66 6.70
C ARG A 44 -1.72 0.64 6.01
N VAL A 45 -2.72 1.47 5.76
CA VAL A 45 -2.52 2.82 5.22
C VAL A 45 -2.20 3.79 6.35
N SER A 46 -1.24 4.71 6.14
CA SER A 46 -0.96 5.82 7.04
C SER A 46 -2.08 6.88 6.98
N ASN A 47 -1.98 7.91 7.80
CA ASN A 47 -2.98 8.99 7.87
C ASN A 47 -2.67 10.20 6.97
N GLU A 48 -1.67 10.11 6.12
CA GLU A 48 -1.33 11.15 5.14
C GLU A 48 -1.74 10.71 3.74
N PHE A 49 -2.53 11.54 3.07
CA PHE A 49 -3.05 11.32 1.73
C PHE A 49 -2.72 12.49 0.83
N LYS A 50 -2.37 12.23 -0.41
CA LYS A 50 -2.20 13.22 -1.48
C LYS A 50 -3.29 12.98 -2.51
N ILE A 51 -4.34 13.81 -2.47
CA ILE A 51 -5.50 13.69 -3.35
C ILE A 51 -5.21 14.45 -4.64
N PHE A 52 -5.35 13.77 -5.78
CA PHE A 52 -5.16 14.39 -7.08
C PHE A 52 -6.20 15.48 -7.35
N THR A 53 -5.74 16.59 -7.90
CA THR A 53 -6.58 17.69 -8.38
C THR A 53 -6.04 18.21 -9.71
N ASN A 54 -6.93 18.50 -10.64
CA ASN A 54 -6.57 19.08 -11.95
C ASN A 54 -6.75 20.61 -11.98
N VAL A 55 -7.04 21.24 -10.86
CA VAL A 55 -7.30 22.70 -10.78
C VAL A 55 -6.07 23.51 -11.21
N ASN A 56 -4.89 23.04 -10.87
CA ASN A 56 -3.63 23.76 -11.12
C ASN A 56 -2.83 23.21 -12.31
N SER A 57 -3.31 22.17 -12.98
CA SER A 57 -2.59 21.57 -14.12
C SER A 57 -3.54 20.85 -15.05
N GLY A 58 -3.66 21.30 -16.29
CA GLY A 58 -4.46 20.64 -17.33
C GLY A 58 -3.77 19.42 -17.95
N VAL A 59 -2.51 19.13 -17.60
CA VAL A 59 -1.73 18.03 -18.16
C VAL A 59 -1.00 17.30 -17.03
N VAL A 60 -1.11 15.97 -17.01
CA VAL A 60 -0.32 15.09 -16.15
C VAL A 60 0.80 14.48 -16.99
N ASP A 61 2.03 14.89 -16.72
CA ASP A 61 3.22 14.36 -17.38
C ASP A 61 4.00 13.47 -16.41
N PRO A 62 4.10 12.16 -16.64
CA PRO A 62 4.84 11.25 -15.75
C PRO A 62 6.35 11.54 -15.68
N LYS A 63 6.91 12.27 -16.66
CA LYS A 63 8.31 12.71 -16.64
C LYS A 63 8.52 13.93 -15.74
N VAL A 64 7.47 14.70 -15.47
CA VAL A 64 7.52 15.94 -14.69
C VAL A 64 6.40 15.90 -13.64
N PHE A 65 6.67 15.21 -12.54
CA PHE A 65 5.70 15.12 -11.44
C PHE A 65 5.53 16.48 -10.76
N LYS A 66 4.32 17.04 -10.85
CA LYS A 66 3.99 18.34 -10.26
C LYS A 66 3.31 18.15 -8.92
N LYS A 67 3.93 18.61 -7.84
CA LYS A 67 3.36 18.55 -6.48
C LYS A 67 2.07 19.35 -6.36
N GLU A 68 1.92 20.40 -7.15
CA GLU A 68 0.74 21.28 -7.21
C GLU A 68 -0.53 20.58 -7.72
N SER A 69 -0.36 19.42 -8.37
CA SER A 69 -1.45 18.54 -8.78
C SER A 69 -2.07 17.73 -7.63
N PHE A 70 -1.58 17.94 -6.42
CA PHE A 70 -2.06 17.20 -5.25
C PHE A 70 -2.38 18.11 -4.08
N VAL A 71 -3.49 17.80 -3.40
CA VAL A 71 -3.83 18.39 -2.10
C VAL A 71 -3.50 17.38 -1.01
N THR A 72 -2.66 17.76 -0.06
CA THR A 72 -2.33 16.92 1.09
C THR A 72 -3.40 17.00 2.14
N LYS A 73 -3.92 15.84 2.57
CA LYS A 73 -4.85 15.71 3.69
C LYS A 73 -4.25 14.77 4.74
N ILE A 74 -4.30 15.19 6.00
CA ILE A 74 -3.93 14.38 7.15
C ILE A 74 -5.21 14.07 7.95
N GLY A 75 -5.47 12.81 8.22
CA GLY A 75 -6.65 12.39 8.98
C GLY A 75 -6.91 10.89 8.93
N ARG A 76 -7.95 10.46 9.64
CA ARG A 76 -8.38 9.05 9.67
C ARG A 76 -9.21 8.65 8.46
N GLU A 77 -9.73 9.63 7.73
CA GLU A 77 -10.61 9.43 6.59
C GLU A 77 -10.09 10.24 5.41
N CYS A 78 -10.18 9.66 4.22
CA CYS A 78 -9.86 10.30 2.95
C CYS A 78 -11.07 10.16 2.02
N ILE A 79 -11.60 11.29 1.58
CA ILE A 79 -12.63 11.31 0.53
C ILE A 79 -11.91 11.51 -0.80
N ILE A 80 -12.02 10.53 -1.68
CA ILE A 80 -11.49 10.59 -3.04
C ILE A 80 -12.65 10.94 -3.97
N PRO A 81 -12.58 12.07 -4.70
CA PRO A 81 -13.65 12.43 -5.65
C PRO A 81 -13.87 11.35 -6.72
N PRO A 82 -15.08 11.27 -7.32
CA PRO A 82 -15.32 10.37 -8.45
C PRO A 82 -14.34 10.62 -9.59
N ASN A 83 -13.92 9.58 -10.26
CA ASN A 83 -12.96 9.63 -11.38
C ASN A 83 -11.61 10.29 -11.01
N SER A 84 -11.22 10.21 -9.72
CA SER A 84 -9.97 10.74 -9.22
C SER A 84 -9.19 9.68 -8.44
N PHE A 85 -8.01 10.02 -7.96
CA PHE A 85 -7.18 9.12 -7.18
C PHE A 85 -6.46 9.85 -6.05
N ALA A 86 -6.00 9.07 -5.10
CA ALA A 86 -5.16 9.55 -4.01
C ALA A 86 -3.93 8.65 -3.85
N LEU A 87 -2.82 9.26 -3.51
CA LEU A 87 -1.62 8.57 -3.09
C LEU A 87 -1.58 8.51 -1.58
N ALA A 88 -1.24 7.35 -1.04
CA ALA A 88 -0.97 7.17 0.38
C ALA A 88 0.24 6.24 0.54
N ARG A 89 0.73 6.10 1.75
CA ARG A 89 1.83 5.17 2.03
C ARG A 89 1.42 4.16 3.09
N THR A 90 2.11 3.04 3.13
CA THR A 90 1.93 2.05 4.20
C THR A 90 2.45 2.59 5.53
N ILE A 91 1.81 2.16 6.64
CA ILE A 91 2.38 2.32 8.00
C ILE A 91 3.65 1.47 8.11
N GLU A 92 3.61 0.27 7.54
CA GLU A 92 4.72 -0.66 7.54
C GLU A 92 5.85 -0.18 6.63
N TYR A 93 7.06 -0.29 7.13
CA TYR A 93 8.31 -0.23 6.38
C TYR A 93 8.68 -1.66 5.98
N PHE A 94 9.02 -1.86 4.72
CA PHE A 94 9.39 -3.16 4.16
C PHE A 94 10.87 -3.17 3.81
N LYS A 95 11.51 -4.31 4.04
CA LYS A 95 12.87 -4.60 3.62
C LYS A 95 12.88 -5.96 2.93
N ILE A 96 12.79 -5.94 1.61
CA ILE A 96 12.61 -7.15 0.82
C ILE A 96 13.96 -7.87 0.64
N PRO A 97 14.03 -9.20 0.91
CA PRO A 97 15.24 -9.97 0.66
C PRO A 97 15.66 -9.97 -0.82
N GLU A 98 16.95 -10.17 -1.07
CA GLU A 98 17.54 -10.15 -2.42
C GLU A 98 17.04 -11.28 -3.35
N ASP A 99 16.45 -12.32 -2.80
CA ASP A 99 15.95 -13.50 -3.50
C ASP A 99 14.40 -13.59 -3.54
N VAL A 100 13.71 -12.48 -3.19
CA VAL A 100 12.25 -12.45 -3.12
C VAL A 100 11.69 -11.27 -3.93
N LEU A 101 10.69 -11.57 -4.76
CA LEU A 101 9.79 -10.59 -5.37
C LEU A 101 8.47 -10.61 -4.62
N VAL A 102 7.94 -9.43 -4.27
CA VAL A 102 6.63 -9.31 -3.63
C VAL A 102 5.60 -8.76 -4.62
N ILE A 103 4.51 -9.50 -4.81
CA ILE A 103 3.36 -9.03 -5.57
C ILE A 103 2.39 -8.33 -4.63
N CYS A 104 2.08 -7.06 -4.93
CA CYS A 104 1.12 -6.27 -4.19
C CYS A 104 -0.23 -6.27 -4.92
N LEU A 105 -1.30 -6.45 -4.18
CA LEU A 105 -2.66 -6.50 -4.72
C LEU A 105 -3.60 -5.66 -3.85
N GLY A 106 -4.66 -5.14 -4.49
CA GLY A 106 -5.78 -4.55 -3.78
C GLY A 106 -6.56 -5.58 -2.99
N LYS A 107 -7.42 -5.11 -2.10
CA LYS A 107 -8.26 -5.95 -1.24
C LYS A 107 -9.68 -6.01 -1.79
N SER A 108 -10.29 -7.20 -1.77
CA SER A 108 -11.66 -7.41 -2.26
C SER A 108 -12.70 -6.51 -1.60
N THR A 109 -12.48 -6.13 -0.34
CA THR A 109 -13.36 -5.18 0.38
C THR A 109 -13.41 -3.81 -0.30
N TYR A 110 -12.28 -3.31 -0.77
CA TYR A 110 -12.20 -2.05 -1.53
C TYR A 110 -12.71 -2.21 -2.95
N ALA A 111 -12.34 -3.31 -3.61
CA ALA A 111 -12.75 -3.58 -4.99
C ALA A 111 -14.27 -3.63 -5.15
N ARG A 112 -15.01 -4.17 -4.17
CA ARG A 112 -16.48 -4.19 -4.16
C ARG A 112 -17.11 -2.80 -4.02
N CYS A 113 -16.37 -1.82 -3.57
CA CYS A 113 -16.80 -0.44 -3.47
C CYS A 113 -16.34 0.43 -4.67
N GLY A 114 -15.83 -0.19 -5.74
CA GLY A 114 -15.28 0.53 -6.88
C GLY A 114 -13.93 1.21 -6.60
N ILE A 115 -13.24 0.82 -5.51
CA ILE A 115 -11.93 1.37 -5.18
C ILE A 115 -10.85 0.41 -5.68
N ILE A 116 -10.06 0.88 -6.62
CA ILE A 116 -8.91 0.15 -7.14
C ILE A 116 -7.67 0.60 -6.38
N VAL A 117 -6.89 -0.38 -5.91
CA VAL A 117 -5.57 -0.12 -5.33
C VAL A 117 -4.52 -0.64 -6.31
N ASN A 118 -3.78 0.28 -6.90
CA ASN A 118 -2.68 -0.06 -7.80
C ASN A 118 -1.35 0.06 -7.04
N VAL A 119 -0.50 -0.94 -7.18
CA VAL A 119 0.84 -0.98 -6.60
C VAL A 119 1.74 -1.80 -7.52
N THR A 120 2.93 -1.30 -7.82
CA THR A 120 3.93 -2.08 -8.54
C THR A 120 4.54 -3.17 -7.65
N PRO A 121 5.11 -4.25 -8.21
CA PRO A 121 5.84 -5.24 -7.44
C PRO A 121 6.97 -4.61 -6.62
N LEU A 122 7.25 -5.18 -5.44
CA LEU A 122 8.43 -4.81 -4.66
C LEU A 122 9.58 -5.71 -5.10
N GLU A 123 10.56 -5.11 -5.71
CA GLU A 123 11.72 -5.80 -6.27
C GLU A 123 12.62 -6.39 -5.18
N PRO A 124 13.41 -7.45 -5.49
CA PRO A 124 14.44 -7.95 -4.61
C PRO A 124 15.39 -6.86 -4.12
N GLY A 125 15.69 -6.83 -2.83
CA GLY A 125 16.56 -5.82 -2.22
C GLY A 125 15.91 -4.44 -2.00
N TRP A 126 14.68 -4.21 -2.46
CA TRP A 126 13.99 -2.94 -2.23
C TRP A 126 13.62 -2.75 -0.76
N GLU A 127 13.77 -1.52 -0.26
CA GLU A 127 13.28 -1.16 1.07
C GLU A 127 12.60 0.22 1.10
N GLY A 128 11.56 0.35 1.93
CA GLY A 128 10.81 1.59 2.07
C GLY A 128 9.39 1.40 2.58
N HIS A 129 8.66 2.51 2.67
CA HIS A 129 7.20 2.51 2.76
C HIS A 129 6.62 2.40 1.36
N VAL A 130 5.67 1.50 1.16
CA VAL A 130 5.03 1.33 -0.15
C VAL A 130 4.08 2.49 -0.42
N THR A 131 4.19 3.11 -1.58
CA THR A 131 3.19 4.04 -2.08
C THR A 131 2.02 3.25 -2.64
N LEU A 132 0.81 3.61 -2.22
CA LEU A 132 -0.45 3.00 -2.61
C LEU A 132 -1.25 4.01 -3.43
N GLU A 133 -1.65 3.65 -4.63
CA GLU A 133 -2.50 4.48 -5.50
C GLU A 133 -3.95 4.01 -5.41
N PHE A 134 -4.80 4.79 -4.75
CA PHE A 134 -6.23 4.53 -4.60
C PHE A 134 -7.01 5.29 -5.65
N SER A 135 -7.71 4.59 -6.55
CA SER A 135 -8.60 5.20 -7.53
C SER A 135 -10.06 4.96 -7.16
N ASN A 136 -10.88 6.01 -7.26
CA ASN A 136 -12.33 5.95 -7.15
C ASN A 136 -12.89 6.01 -8.58
N THR A 137 -13.34 4.85 -9.07
CA THR A 137 -13.89 4.71 -10.43
C THR A 137 -15.35 5.06 -10.50
#